data_ba9fb621dde24cadbb252379f18b9cec
#
_entry.id   ba9fb621dde24cadbb252379f18b9cec
#
_cell.length_a   1.000
_cell.length_b   1.000
_cell.length_c   1.000
_cell.angle_alpha   90.00
_cell.angle_beta   90.00
_cell.angle_gamma   90.00
#
_symmetry.space_group_name_H-M   'P 1'
#
loop_
_entity.id
_entity.type
_entity.pdbx_description
1 polymer ?
#
loop_
_entity_poly.entity_id
_entity_poly.type
_entity_poly.pdbx_seq_one_letter_code
_entity_poly.pdbx_strand_id
1 'polypeptide(L)'
;AHWKYKEGFVGDSGMDDKLGWVKEVLSFDNDLKDSKEFLDLIRKDISNTNEVCVFTPNGDVKLLPAGATALDFAYAVHSQVGNKCVGTKVNNKIVPLDTVLNNGDTVEVMTNPNAKGPSRDWMKIVKTPSAKSKIRQFFKRELKEEYIRTGKSMIEREAKHRGVAPSDLLTNEAIEAVCERYMF
;
A
#
# COMPACT_ATOMS: atom_id res chain seq x y z
N ALA A 1 4.06 21.25 6.19
CA ALA A 1 3.31 21.10 4.92
C ALA A 1 2.08 20.22 5.19
N HIS A 2 0.93 20.82 4.98
CA HIS A 2 -0.41 20.34 5.32
C HIS A 2 -0.81 19.14 4.44
N TRP A 3 -1.02 17.98 5.03
CA TRP A 3 -1.76 16.88 4.42
C TRP A 3 -3.24 17.00 4.77
N LYS A 4 -4.02 17.69 3.95
CA LYS A 4 -5.48 17.53 3.93
C LYS A 4 -5.82 16.33 3.05
N TYR A 5 -6.14 15.21 3.66
CA TYR A 5 -6.73 14.07 2.97
C TYR A 5 -8.25 14.29 2.90
N LYS A 6 -8.79 14.37 1.68
CA LYS A 6 -10.23 14.32 1.42
C LYS A 6 -10.71 12.88 1.60
N GLU A 7 -11.67 12.73 2.48
CA GLU A 7 -12.41 11.52 2.75
C GLU A 7 -13.18 11.05 1.51
N GLY A 8 -12.99 9.79 1.20
CA GLY A 8 -13.80 8.99 0.29
C GLY A 8 -13.69 7.55 0.74
N PHE A 9 -14.12 7.27 1.97
CA PHE A 9 -14.13 5.93 2.54
C PHE A 9 -15.55 5.37 2.47
N VAL A 10 -15.76 4.39 1.59
CA VAL A 10 -16.85 3.43 1.74
C VAL A 10 -16.30 2.35 2.66
N GLY A 11 -16.42 2.58 3.97
CA GLY A 11 -16.03 1.65 5.02
C GLY A 11 -17.12 0.64 5.27
N ASP A 12 -16.71 -0.59 5.45
CA ASP A 12 -17.52 -1.66 5.99
C ASP A 12 -18.10 -1.24 7.36
N SER A 13 -19.43 -1.06 7.41
CA SER A 13 -20.15 -0.47 8.55
C SER A 13 -20.07 -1.27 9.86
N GLY A 14 -19.49 -2.46 9.85
CA GLY A 14 -19.32 -3.29 11.05
C GLY A 14 -18.07 -2.97 11.87
N MET A 15 -17.12 -2.21 11.34
CA MET A 15 -15.82 -1.95 11.95
C MET A 15 -15.77 -0.60 12.66
N ASP A 16 -16.47 0.41 12.13
CA ASP A 16 -16.59 1.73 12.77
C ASP A 16 -17.38 1.65 14.09
N ASP A 17 -18.39 0.77 14.19
CA ASP A 17 -19.14 0.55 15.42
C ASP A 17 -18.31 -0.17 16.51
N LYS A 18 -17.41 -1.09 16.12
CA LYS A 18 -16.55 -1.81 17.07
C LYS A 18 -15.39 -0.96 17.61
N LEU A 19 -14.97 0.06 16.88
CA LEU A 19 -13.89 0.96 17.27
C LEU A 19 -14.37 2.35 17.69
N GLY A 20 -15.66 2.67 17.53
CA GLY A 20 -16.27 3.93 17.92
C GLY A 20 -16.02 4.21 19.41
N TRP A 21 -16.25 3.25 20.27
CA TRP A 21 -16.02 3.37 21.70
C TRP A 21 -14.52 3.55 22.06
N VAL A 22 -13.60 2.93 21.31
CA VAL A 22 -12.14 3.10 21.50
C VAL A 22 -11.72 4.52 21.13
N LYS A 23 -12.25 5.07 20.02
CA LYS A 23 -12.01 6.48 19.65
C LYS A 23 -12.58 7.45 20.67
N GLU A 24 -13.76 7.15 21.21
CA GLU A 24 -14.44 7.96 22.23
C GLU A 24 -13.66 7.97 23.55
N VAL A 25 -13.19 6.82 24.01
CA VAL A 25 -12.35 6.69 25.20
C VAL A 25 -10.98 7.37 25.02
N LEU A 26 -10.35 7.24 23.85
CA LEU A 26 -9.07 7.91 23.53
C LEU A 26 -9.22 9.45 23.41
N SER A 27 -10.43 9.97 23.17
CA SER A 27 -10.68 11.41 23.10
C SER A 27 -10.91 12.04 24.48
N PHE A 28 -11.29 11.24 25.47
CA PHE A 28 -11.72 11.76 26.78
C PHE A 28 -10.59 12.00 27.77
N ASP A 29 -9.43 11.36 27.63
CA ASP A 29 -8.36 11.58 28.60
C ASP A 29 -6.95 11.29 28.07
N ASN A 30 -6.09 12.31 28.07
CA ASN A 30 -4.68 12.18 27.72
C ASN A 30 -3.89 11.34 28.73
N ASP A 31 -4.40 11.17 29.96
CA ASP A 31 -3.75 10.44 31.05
C ASP A 31 -3.99 8.90 30.98
N LEU A 32 -5.03 8.46 30.22
CA LEU A 32 -5.31 7.03 30.00
C LEU A 32 -4.37 6.35 29.00
N LYS A 33 -3.57 7.13 28.25
CA LYS A 33 -2.61 6.57 27.27
C LYS A 33 -1.51 5.74 27.91
N ASP A 34 -1.25 5.91 29.21
CA ASP A 34 -0.22 5.17 29.95
C ASP A 34 -0.79 4.03 30.83
N SER A 35 -2.10 3.85 30.85
CA SER A 35 -2.70 2.85 31.73
C SER A 35 -2.55 1.44 31.14
N LYS A 36 -1.74 0.61 31.80
CA LYS A 36 -1.64 -0.83 31.50
C LYS A 36 -3.00 -1.52 31.49
N GLU A 37 -3.91 -1.09 32.36
CA GLU A 37 -5.27 -1.64 32.45
C GLU A 37 -6.09 -1.41 31.19
N PHE A 38 -5.96 -0.25 30.56
CA PHE A 38 -6.64 0.07 29.31
C PHE A 38 -6.12 -0.80 28.15
N LEU A 39 -4.80 -0.97 28.08
CA LEU A 39 -4.19 -1.86 27.06
C LEU A 39 -4.57 -3.33 27.28
N ASP A 40 -4.72 -3.76 28.54
CA ASP A 40 -5.12 -5.13 28.86
C ASP A 40 -6.62 -5.36 28.58
N LEU A 41 -7.47 -4.35 28.73
CA LEU A 41 -8.88 -4.41 28.37
C LEU A 41 -9.07 -4.53 26.84
N ILE A 42 -8.36 -3.71 26.09
CA ILE A 42 -8.33 -3.80 24.62
C ILE A 42 -7.77 -5.16 24.18
N ARG A 43 -6.70 -5.64 24.80
CA ARG A 43 -6.14 -6.97 24.50
C ARG A 43 -7.12 -8.09 24.72
N LYS A 44 -7.94 -8.01 25.77
CA LYS A 44 -8.89 -9.06 26.14
C LYS A 44 -10.08 -9.15 25.19
N ASP A 45 -10.58 -8.00 24.71
CA ASP A 45 -11.69 -7.95 23.74
C ASP A 45 -11.25 -8.28 22.31
N ILE A 46 -10.01 -7.95 21.94
CA ILE A 46 -9.44 -8.22 20.60
C ILE A 46 -8.84 -9.64 20.52
N SER A 47 -8.57 -10.29 21.66
CA SER A 47 -7.96 -11.64 21.70
C SER A 47 -8.82 -12.74 21.05
N ASN A 48 -10.08 -12.45 20.71
CA ASN A 48 -10.97 -13.38 20.04
C ASN A 48 -11.01 -13.20 18.50
N THR A 49 -10.31 -12.21 17.96
CA THR A 49 -10.22 -11.97 16.51
C THR A 49 -8.83 -12.38 16.03
N ASN A 50 -8.78 -13.04 14.87
CA ASN A 50 -7.52 -13.41 14.21
C ASN A 50 -6.82 -12.16 13.60
N GLU A 51 -6.92 -11.01 14.31
CA GLU A 51 -6.48 -9.69 13.90
C GLU A 51 -5.62 -9.03 14.96
N VAL A 52 -4.70 -8.18 14.55
CA VAL A 52 -3.86 -7.34 15.42
C VAL A 52 -4.22 -5.88 15.22
N CYS A 53 -4.34 -5.16 16.34
CA CYS A 53 -4.58 -3.73 16.39
C CYS A 53 -3.25 -2.99 16.47
N VAL A 54 -2.96 -2.14 15.48
CA VAL A 54 -1.70 -1.41 15.34
C VAL A 54 -1.99 0.08 15.21
N PHE A 55 -1.14 0.91 15.79
CA PHE A 55 -1.32 2.35 15.84
C PHE A 55 -0.36 3.07 14.90
N THR A 56 -0.82 4.17 14.28
CA THR A 56 0.08 5.16 13.69
C THR A 56 0.65 6.07 14.78
N PRO A 57 1.75 6.81 14.54
CA PRO A 57 2.26 7.80 15.49
C PRO A 57 1.25 8.90 15.86
N ASN A 58 0.25 9.14 15.00
CA ASN A 58 -0.81 10.12 15.23
C ASN A 58 -1.97 9.56 16.07
N GLY A 59 -1.92 8.27 16.43
CA GLY A 59 -2.97 7.59 17.19
C GLY A 59 -4.07 6.95 16.34
N ASP A 60 -3.96 6.97 15.01
CA ASP A 60 -4.92 6.24 14.16
C ASP A 60 -4.75 4.73 14.31
N VAL A 61 -5.87 4.03 14.38
CA VAL A 61 -5.90 2.57 14.55
C VAL A 61 -6.00 1.88 13.19
N LYS A 62 -5.23 0.81 13.00
CA LYS A 62 -5.33 -0.09 11.85
C LYS A 62 -5.45 -1.53 12.35
N LEU A 63 -6.48 -2.23 11.88
CA LEU A 63 -6.63 -3.67 12.10
C LEU A 63 -5.98 -4.42 10.95
N LEU A 64 -5.16 -5.40 11.28
CA LEU A 64 -4.45 -6.25 10.34
C LEU A 64 -4.65 -7.72 10.74
N PRO A 65 -4.62 -8.66 9.80
CA PRO A 65 -4.61 -10.08 10.14
C PRO A 65 -3.42 -10.44 11.02
N ALA A 66 -3.61 -11.36 11.95
CA ALA A 66 -2.51 -11.88 12.76
C ALA A 66 -1.38 -12.42 11.89
N GLY A 67 -0.14 -12.09 12.24
CA GLY A 67 1.04 -12.40 11.43
C GLY A 67 1.36 -11.38 10.33
N ALA A 68 0.59 -10.30 10.21
CA ALA A 68 0.92 -9.20 9.31
C ALA A 68 2.26 -8.57 9.68
N THR A 69 2.99 -8.11 8.65
CA THR A 69 4.32 -7.53 8.81
C THR A 69 4.26 -5.99 8.82
N ALA A 70 5.37 -5.37 9.24
CA ALA A 70 5.53 -3.92 9.17
C ALA A 70 5.34 -3.38 7.73
N LEU A 71 5.69 -4.16 6.72
CA LEU A 71 5.42 -3.82 5.32
C LEU A 71 3.94 -3.92 4.96
N ASP A 72 3.21 -4.92 5.48
CA ASP A 72 1.75 -5.02 5.31
C ASP A 72 1.05 -3.77 5.86
N PHE A 73 1.50 -3.27 7.03
CA PHE A 73 1.00 -2.03 7.61
C PHE A 73 1.21 -0.83 6.67
N ALA A 74 2.41 -0.69 6.06
CA ALA A 74 2.66 0.39 5.11
C ALA A 74 1.67 0.39 3.94
N TYR A 75 1.34 -0.80 3.42
CA TYR A 75 0.32 -0.96 2.39
C TYR A 75 -1.12 -0.76 2.92
N ALA A 76 -1.38 -1.09 4.17
CA ALA A 76 -2.69 -0.85 4.80
C ALA A 76 -2.96 0.64 5.00
N VAL A 77 -1.92 1.44 5.28
CA VAL A 77 -2.04 2.90 5.34
C VAL A 77 -2.42 3.47 3.97
N HIS A 78 -1.59 3.25 2.96
CA HIS A 78 -1.87 3.66 1.57
C HIS A 78 -0.92 2.96 0.60
N SER A 79 -1.40 2.68 -0.62
CA SER A 79 -0.57 2.02 -1.65
C SER A 79 0.71 2.81 -1.99
N GLN A 80 0.65 4.14 -2.05
CA GLN A 80 1.82 4.97 -2.31
C GLN A 80 2.81 4.95 -1.14
N VAL A 81 2.32 4.88 0.12
CA VAL A 81 3.18 4.74 1.30
C VAL A 81 3.93 3.42 1.23
N GLY A 82 3.22 2.32 0.93
CA GLY A 82 3.84 1.02 0.71
C GLY A 82 4.87 1.04 -0.42
N ASN A 83 4.51 1.57 -1.59
CA ASN A 83 5.40 1.61 -2.76
C ASN A 83 6.66 2.46 -2.53
N LYS A 84 6.59 3.49 -1.69
CA LYS A 84 7.71 4.38 -1.38
C LYS A 84 8.39 4.08 -0.04
N CYS A 85 8.02 2.98 0.60
CA CYS A 85 8.58 2.55 1.87
C CYS A 85 10.07 2.22 1.72
N VAL A 86 10.89 2.79 2.60
CA VAL A 86 12.33 2.50 2.68
C VAL A 86 12.72 1.89 4.02
N GLY A 87 11.82 1.90 4.98
CA GLY A 87 12.03 1.32 6.30
C GLY A 87 10.82 1.55 7.21
N THR A 88 10.82 0.88 8.34
CA THR A 88 9.76 1.00 9.35
C THR A 88 10.37 1.10 10.74
N LYS A 89 9.68 1.81 11.62
CA LYS A 89 9.96 1.80 13.06
C LYS A 89 8.74 1.20 13.76
N VAL A 90 9.00 0.31 14.69
CA VAL A 90 7.99 -0.23 15.60
C VAL A 90 8.39 0.19 17.01
N ASN A 91 7.48 0.84 17.73
CA ASN A 91 7.73 1.36 19.07
C ASN A 91 9.01 2.20 19.16
N ASN A 92 9.18 3.12 18.20
CA ASN A 92 10.34 4.01 18.02
C ASN A 92 11.68 3.31 17.68
N LYS A 93 11.70 2.01 17.42
CA LYS A 93 12.89 1.26 17.02
C LYS A 93 12.81 0.91 15.53
N ILE A 94 13.90 1.14 14.79
CA ILE A 94 14.01 0.71 13.39
C ILE A 94 14.01 -0.82 13.36
N VAL A 95 13.14 -1.40 12.53
CA VAL A 95 12.99 -2.85 12.39
C VAL A 95 13.00 -3.25 10.91
N PRO A 96 13.35 -4.50 10.60
CA PRO A 96 13.18 -5.07 9.26
C PRO A 96 11.72 -5.03 8.78
N LEU A 97 11.50 -4.93 7.46
CA LEU A 97 10.17 -4.85 6.86
C LEU A 97 9.32 -6.13 7.06
N ASP A 98 9.95 -7.25 7.30
CA ASP A 98 9.34 -8.57 7.57
C ASP A 98 8.99 -8.80 9.04
N THR A 99 9.27 -7.81 9.91
CA THR A 99 8.91 -7.89 11.34
C THR A 99 7.41 -8.06 11.49
N VAL A 100 7.02 -9.12 12.19
CA VAL A 100 5.61 -9.40 12.52
C VAL A 100 5.14 -8.43 13.59
N LEU A 101 3.96 -7.86 13.38
CA LEU A 101 3.35 -6.89 14.28
C LEU A 101 2.50 -7.57 15.33
N ASN A 102 2.47 -6.98 16.52
CA ASN A 102 1.68 -7.41 17.67
C ASN A 102 0.63 -6.36 18.04
N ASN A 103 -0.37 -6.79 18.82
CA ASN A 103 -1.36 -5.87 19.35
C ASN A 103 -0.71 -4.76 20.19
N GLY A 104 -1.10 -3.54 19.90
CA GLY A 104 -0.63 -2.34 20.59
C GLY A 104 0.67 -1.76 20.03
N ASP A 105 1.24 -2.34 18.98
CA ASP A 105 2.44 -1.77 18.36
C ASP A 105 2.13 -0.42 17.69
N THR A 106 3.02 0.56 17.90
CA THR A 106 3.00 1.83 17.17
C THR A 106 3.99 1.74 16.01
N VAL A 107 3.50 1.91 14.78
CA VAL A 107 4.29 1.74 13.56
C VAL A 107 4.41 3.05 12.79
N GLU A 108 5.64 3.49 12.57
CA GLU A 108 5.99 4.62 11.71
C GLU A 108 6.62 4.11 10.41
N VAL A 109 6.07 4.52 9.27
CA VAL A 109 6.59 4.16 7.95
C VAL A 109 7.48 5.28 7.42
N MET A 110 8.73 4.95 7.15
CA MET A 110 9.68 5.87 6.50
C MET A 110 9.55 5.73 4.98
N THR A 111 9.29 6.84 4.30
CA THR A 111 9.12 6.87 2.84
C THR A 111 10.16 7.76 2.18
N ASN A 112 10.57 7.38 0.97
CA ASN A 112 11.41 8.21 0.11
C ASN A 112 10.65 8.54 -1.18
N PRO A 113 10.42 9.83 -1.49
CA PRO A 113 9.75 10.25 -2.74
C PRO A 113 10.42 9.70 -4.00
N ASN A 114 11.74 9.52 -3.96
CA ASN A 114 12.56 9.04 -5.08
C ASN A 114 12.69 7.52 -5.14
N ALA A 115 12.04 6.78 -4.24
CA ALA A 115 12.04 5.31 -4.29
C ALA A 115 11.40 4.84 -5.60
N LYS A 116 12.07 3.92 -6.30
CA LYS A 116 11.63 3.36 -7.59
C LYS A 116 10.37 2.50 -7.48
N GLY A 117 9.99 2.11 -6.27
CA GLY A 117 8.84 1.26 -6.01
C GLY A 117 9.21 0.02 -5.18
N PRO A 118 8.29 -0.94 -5.06
CA PRO A 118 8.50 -2.16 -4.29
C PRO A 118 9.57 -3.05 -4.91
N SER A 119 10.35 -3.74 -4.08
CA SER A 119 11.21 -4.83 -4.53
C SER A 119 10.37 -6.07 -4.84
N ARG A 120 10.80 -6.90 -5.80
CA ARG A 120 10.15 -8.18 -6.11
C ARG A 120 10.16 -9.15 -4.92
N ASP A 121 11.18 -9.07 -4.07
CA ASP A 121 11.28 -9.88 -2.85
C ASP A 121 10.22 -9.54 -1.81
N TRP A 122 9.61 -8.36 -1.87
CA TRP A 122 8.54 -7.96 -0.95
C TRP A 122 7.31 -8.86 -1.04
N MET A 123 7.10 -9.52 -2.17
CA MET A 123 6.05 -10.54 -2.31
C MET A 123 6.22 -11.72 -1.33
N LYS A 124 7.46 -12.00 -0.88
CA LYS A 124 7.76 -13.04 0.11
C LYS A 124 7.56 -12.52 1.55
N ILE A 125 7.76 -11.22 1.75
CA ILE A 125 7.69 -10.55 3.04
C ILE A 125 6.23 -10.35 3.45
N VAL A 126 5.41 -9.77 2.55
CA VAL A 126 4.01 -9.46 2.86
C VAL A 126 3.17 -10.72 3.05
N LYS A 127 2.31 -10.70 4.06
CA LYS A 127 1.41 -11.81 4.41
C LYS A 127 -0.01 -11.55 3.92
N THR A 128 -0.46 -10.26 3.93
CA THR A 128 -1.83 -9.93 3.59
C THR A 128 -2.11 -10.02 2.09
N PRO A 129 -3.29 -10.54 1.69
CA PRO A 129 -3.72 -10.57 0.28
C PRO A 129 -3.78 -9.17 -0.35
N SER A 130 -4.18 -8.17 0.45
CA SER A 130 -4.28 -6.77 0.01
C SER A 130 -2.91 -6.22 -0.41
N ALA A 131 -1.87 -6.36 0.43
CA ALA A 131 -0.52 -5.91 0.10
C ALA A 131 0.03 -6.64 -1.13
N LYS A 132 -0.16 -7.97 -1.21
CA LYS A 132 0.23 -8.77 -2.38
C LYS A 132 -0.43 -8.28 -3.67
N SER A 133 -1.73 -7.96 -3.62
CA SER A 133 -2.46 -7.44 -4.77
C SER A 133 -1.93 -6.09 -5.22
N LYS A 134 -1.70 -5.16 -4.28
CA LYS A 134 -1.16 -3.82 -4.55
C LYS A 134 0.24 -3.87 -5.17
N ILE A 135 1.12 -4.76 -4.69
CA ILE A 135 2.46 -4.97 -5.25
C ILE A 135 2.37 -5.54 -6.68
N ARG A 136 1.51 -6.55 -6.91
CA ARG A 136 1.30 -7.10 -8.27
C ARG A 136 0.78 -6.05 -9.24
N GLN A 137 -0.15 -5.23 -8.80
CA GLN A 137 -0.72 -4.15 -9.61
C GLN A 137 0.35 -3.10 -9.98
N PHE A 138 1.26 -2.77 -9.06
CA PHE A 138 2.39 -1.90 -9.33
C PHE A 138 3.27 -2.48 -10.46
N PHE A 139 3.72 -3.73 -10.34
CA PHE A 139 4.55 -4.36 -11.36
C PHE A 139 3.84 -4.54 -12.70
N LYS A 140 2.54 -4.86 -12.69
CA LYS A 140 1.75 -4.93 -13.93
C LYS A 140 1.73 -3.60 -14.67
N ARG A 141 1.60 -2.49 -13.93
CA ARG A 141 1.64 -1.14 -14.51
C ARG A 141 3.04 -0.79 -15.05
N GLU A 142 4.09 -1.07 -14.30
CA GLU A 142 5.48 -0.86 -14.76
C GLU A 142 5.78 -1.63 -16.05
N LEU A 143 5.43 -2.91 -16.10
CA LEU A 143 5.62 -3.74 -17.29
C LEU A 143 4.85 -3.18 -18.49
N LYS A 144 3.61 -2.73 -18.28
CA LYS A 144 2.81 -2.10 -19.35
C LYS A 144 3.51 -0.85 -19.89
N GLU A 145 3.99 0.03 -19.01
CA GLU A 145 4.70 1.26 -19.40
C GLU A 145 6.01 0.94 -20.13
N GLU A 146 6.74 -0.09 -19.69
CA GLU A 146 7.96 -0.58 -20.35
C GLU A 146 7.67 -1.13 -21.75
N TYR A 147 6.63 -1.95 -21.91
CA TYR A 147 6.23 -2.48 -23.21
C TYR A 147 5.80 -1.38 -24.18
N ILE A 148 5.04 -0.39 -23.71
CA ILE A 148 4.66 0.77 -24.52
C ILE A 148 5.90 1.54 -24.98
N ARG A 149 6.83 1.81 -24.08
CA ARG A 149 8.08 2.54 -24.38
C ARG A 149 8.93 1.76 -25.39
N THR A 150 9.11 0.48 -25.17
CA THR A 150 9.88 -0.40 -26.04
C THR A 150 9.22 -0.52 -27.43
N GLY A 151 7.91 -0.73 -27.46
CA GLY A 151 7.15 -0.78 -28.72
C GLY A 151 7.25 0.51 -29.52
N LYS A 152 7.09 1.67 -28.88
CA LYS A 152 7.29 2.96 -29.55
C LYS A 152 8.70 3.10 -30.13
N SER A 153 9.74 2.77 -29.35
CA SER A 153 11.13 2.83 -29.83
C SER A 153 11.38 1.88 -31.00
N MET A 154 10.78 0.69 -31.02
CA MET A 154 10.88 -0.24 -32.13
C MET A 154 10.20 0.31 -33.38
N ILE A 155 9.01 0.90 -33.25
CA ILE A 155 8.29 1.53 -34.36
C ILE A 155 9.07 2.72 -34.92
N GLU A 156 9.60 3.59 -34.07
CA GLU A 156 10.42 4.73 -34.49
C GLU A 156 11.66 4.29 -35.27
N ARG A 157 12.33 3.24 -34.82
CA ARG A 157 13.50 2.70 -35.50
C ARG A 157 13.14 2.11 -36.88
N GLU A 158 12.05 1.36 -36.95
CA GLU A 158 11.58 0.76 -38.21
C GLU A 158 11.09 1.83 -39.19
N ALA A 159 10.36 2.84 -38.71
CA ALA A 159 9.93 3.99 -39.49
C ALA A 159 11.13 4.72 -40.14
N LYS A 160 12.17 4.99 -39.34
CA LYS A 160 13.41 5.61 -39.84
C LYS A 160 14.10 4.75 -40.87
N HIS A 161 14.13 3.43 -40.69
CA HIS A 161 14.73 2.50 -41.67
C HIS A 161 13.98 2.49 -42.98
N ARG A 162 12.66 2.68 -42.97
CA ARG A 162 11.79 2.72 -44.16
C ARG A 162 11.60 4.12 -44.75
N GLY A 163 12.14 5.15 -44.13
CA GLY A 163 11.98 6.54 -44.56
C GLY A 163 10.56 7.09 -44.41
N VAL A 164 9.77 6.53 -43.47
CA VAL A 164 8.38 6.94 -43.19
C VAL A 164 8.33 7.65 -41.84
N ALA A 165 7.46 8.64 -41.71
CA ALA A 165 7.31 9.31 -40.40
C ALA A 165 6.63 8.38 -39.41
N PRO A 166 7.11 8.32 -38.13
CA PRO A 166 6.50 7.47 -37.08
C PRO A 166 5.02 7.77 -36.84
N SER A 167 4.60 9.03 -37.02
CA SER A 167 3.20 9.48 -36.95
C SER A 167 2.28 8.75 -37.91
N ASP A 168 2.79 8.41 -39.09
CA ASP A 168 1.99 7.79 -40.14
C ASP A 168 1.76 6.29 -39.86
N LEU A 169 2.61 5.68 -39.04
CA LEU A 169 2.51 4.29 -38.60
C LEU A 169 1.66 4.13 -37.31
N LEU A 170 1.53 5.18 -36.53
CA LEU A 170 0.81 5.18 -35.22
C LEU A 170 -0.56 5.85 -35.36
N THR A 171 -1.24 5.68 -36.50
CA THR A 171 -2.63 6.13 -36.63
C THR A 171 -3.59 5.23 -35.86
N ASN A 172 -4.72 5.77 -35.43
CA ASN A 172 -5.74 4.99 -34.73
C ASN A 172 -6.22 3.80 -35.59
N GLU A 173 -6.39 4.02 -36.88
CA GLU A 173 -6.80 2.97 -37.84
C GLU A 173 -5.77 1.83 -37.92
N ALA A 174 -4.48 2.15 -37.95
CA ALA A 174 -3.42 1.15 -37.95
C ALA A 174 -3.38 0.36 -36.64
N ILE A 175 -3.59 1.04 -35.50
CA ILE A 175 -3.64 0.40 -34.18
C ILE A 175 -4.86 -0.52 -34.07
N GLU A 176 -6.04 -0.09 -34.51
CA GLU A 176 -7.26 -0.90 -34.55
C GLU A 176 -7.09 -2.13 -35.43
N ALA A 177 -6.55 -1.98 -36.64
CA ALA A 177 -6.28 -3.11 -37.53
C ALA A 177 -5.30 -4.15 -36.92
N VAL A 178 -4.31 -3.68 -36.16
CA VAL A 178 -3.38 -4.59 -35.45
C VAL A 178 -4.09 -5.27 -34.28
N CYS A 179 -4.90 -4.53 -33.50
CA CYS A 179 -5.67 -5.10 -32.39
C CYS A 179 -6.65 -6.15 -32.86
N GLU A 180 -7.38 -5.91 -33.96
CA GLU A 180 -8.30 -6.89 -34.57
C GLU A 180 -7.55 -8.14 -35.05
N ARG A 181 -6.41 -7.95 -35.71
CA ARG A 181 -5.64 -9.07 -36.28
C ARG A 181 -5.04 -9.98 -35.21
N TYR A 182 -4.65 -9.44 -34.07
CA TYR A 182 -3.97 -10.17 -32.99
C TYR A 182 -4.86 -10.40 -31.77
N MET A 183 -6.15 -10.07 -31.83
CA MET A 183 -7.15 -10.29 -30.77
C MET A 183 -6.75 -9.67 -29.41
N PHE A 184 -6.29 -8.42 -29.42
CA PHE A 184 -6.02 -7.67 -28.21
C PHE A 184 -7.19 -6.77 -27.81
#